data_ab0fb75a7726695aac044651a28cf6cd
#
_entry.id   ab0fb75a7726695aac044651a28cf6cd
#
_cell.length_a   1.000
_cell.length_b   1.000
_cell.length_c   1.000
_cell.angle_alpha   90.00
_cell.angle_beta   90.00
_cell.angle_gamma   90.00
#
_symmetry.space_group_name_H-M   'P 1'
#
loop_
_entity.id
_entity.type
_entity.pdbx_description
1 polymer ?
#
loop_
_entity_poly.entity_id
_entity_poly.type
_entity_poly.pdbx_seq_one_letter_code
_entity_poly.pdbx_strand_id
1 'polypeptide(L)'
;MASEFSREFFSANRIVKADLHCARQPREQDLDKIKAELKSLYDATEVLLNVSVDESLLSGYVLQVGDRVFDNSGRHALDQMTGDKPDLATLKTRVEDYKPAANTAEGGTVVSAADGIVTVEGMDRAVYGEIVTFENGAKGMVESVEPSHLGIMLFDGAESVGVGTLVTRTGKRAGIPVGEAFLGRVINPLGEPIDGKGAIDAVGYNPIEKQAPGILERQSVDTPLHTGILSIDSMFPIGRGQRELIIGDRQTGKTSIATDTILNQKDTGVLCIYVAIGQKASSIARVAEDLKKHGAMGYTTIVAATASDSAPLQYIAPYAGTALAEYFMAQGKSVLIVYDDLSKHAVAYRAISLLLRRSPGREAYPGDVFYLHSRLLERSCRMRDDLGGGSITALPIVETQAGDVSAYIPTNVISITDGQIFLETALFNAGNRPAVNVGLSVSRVGGAAQTKAMKKANANLRIELAQYKDMESFSQFSSDLDAETRRQLEHGKALMELLKQPLYQPKSDAEQVVLLTLAAHGVLDEIKTAELRQKTSAFVRQFRADPSGVMDEIQASGKLSPEQVQTILNAWNAFAGGDAHAIH
;
A
#
# COMPACT_ATOMS: atom_id res chain seq x y z
N MET A 1 35.90 -13.59 24.53
CA MET A 1 37.26 -13.79 25.10
C MET A 1 38.07 -14.84 24.36
N ALA A 2 37.67 -16.13 24.24
CA ALA A 2 38.51 -17.14 23.51
C ALA A 2 38.57 -16.85 22.01
N SER A 3 37.51 -16.40 21.36
CA SER A 3 37.47 -16.07 19.93
C SER A 3 38.24 -14.79 19.59
N GLU A 4 38.18 -13.76 20.44
CA GLU A 4 38.95 -12.53 20.26
C GLU A 4 40.44 -12.75 20.44
N PHE A 5 40.82 -13.52 21.43
CA PHE A 5 42.25 -13.91 21.63
C PHE A 5 42.79 -14.68 20.44
N SER A 6 42.00 -15.60 19.85
CA SER A 6 42.38 -16.32 18.66
C SER A 6 42.53 -15.40 17.43
N ARG A 7 41.64 -14.42 17.27
CA ARG A 7 41.69 -13.43 16.18
C ARG A 7 42.92 -12.55 16.25
N GLU A 8 43.22 -12.00 17.46
CA GLU A 8 44.42 -11.19 17.69
C GLU A 8 45.71 -12.01 17.49
N PHE A 9 45.76 -13.26 17.95
CA PHE A 9 46.89 -14.15 17.79
C PHE A 9 47.19 -14.44 16.31
N PHE A 10 46.16 -14.74 15.50
CA PHE A 10 46.32 -15.01 14.08
C PHE A 10 46.71 -13.73 13.31
N SER A 11 46.13 -12.59 13.63
CA SER A 11 46.50 -11.30 13.04
C SER A 11 47.94 -10.90 13.36
N ALA A 12 48.38 -11.04 14.61
CA ALA A 12 49.74 -10.70 15.04
C ALA A 12 50.82 -11.57 14.40
N ASN A 13 50.50 -12.83 14.07
CA ASN A 13 51.44 -13.79 13.45
C ASN A 13 51.32 -13.86 11.91
N ARG A 14 50.45 -13.03 11.29
CA ARG A 14 50.14 -13.08 9.84
C ARG A 14 49.69 -14.47 9.38
N ILE A 15 48.88 -15.13 10.19
CA ILE A 15 48.30 -16.43 9.86
C ILE A 15 46.86 -16.20 9.35
N VAL A 16 46.56 -16.70 8.15
CA VAL A 16 45.23 -16.65 7.56
C VAL A 16 44.53 -17.98 7.77
N LYS A 17 43.35 -17.94 8.38
CA LYS A 17 42.47 -19.11 8.46
C LYS A 17 41.43 -19.01 7.35
N ALA A 18 41.26 -20.11 6.59
CA ALA A 18 40.30 -20.21 5.50
C ALA A 18 39.54 -21.53 5.56
N ASP A 19 38.25 -21.49 5.33
CA ASP A 19 37.38 -22.67 5.22
C ASP A 19 36.99 -22.86 3.75
N LEU A 20 37.30 -24.04 3.19
CA LEU A 20 37.05 -24.41 1.80
C LEU A 20 36.00 -25.52 1.75
N HIS A 21 34.84 -25.23 1.19
CA HIS A 21 33.77 -26.18 0.92
C HIS A 21 33.84 -26.56 -0.57
N CYS A 22 34.01 -27.82 -0.91
CA CYS A 22 34.11 -28.29 -2.29
C CYS A 22 33.00 -29.28 -2.61
N ALA A 23 32.46 -29.24 -3.82
CA ALA A 23 31.49 -30.23 -4.29
C ALA A 23 32.09 -31.66 -4.39
N ARG A 24 33.40 -31.77 -4.53
CA ARG A 24 34.18 -33.04 -4.56
C ARG A 24 35.52 -32.87 -3.88
N GLN A 25 36.10 -33.95 -3.41
CA GLN A 25 37.42 -33.95 -2.77
C GLN A 25 38.46 -33.29 -3.70
N PRO A 26 39.09 -32.18 -3.30
CA PRO A 26 40.09 -31.51 -4.12
C PRO A 26 41.42 -32.30 -4.15
N ARG A 27 42.21 -32.14 -5.21
CA ARG A 27 43.55 -32.74 -5.31
C ARG A 27 44.54 -31.90 -4.49
N GLU A 28 45.61 -32.52 -3.99
CA GLU A 28 46.64 -31.80 -3.22
C GLU A 28 47.24 -30.62 -4.01
N GLN A 29 47.45 -30.77 -5.32
CA GLN A 29 47.97 -29.71 -6.18
C GLN A 29 47.05 -28.49 -6.28
N ASP A 30 45.73 -28.68 -6.19
CA ASP A 30 44.76 -27.60 -6.22
C ASP A 30 44.70 -26.89 -4.87
N LEU A 31 44.84 -27.60 -3.76
CA LEU A 31 44.98 -27.05 -2.41
C LEU A 31 46.22 -26.19 -2.24
N ASP A 32 47.36 -26.64 -2.80
CA ASP A 32 48.64 -25.92 -2.75
C ASP A 32 48.56 -24.61 -3.54
N LYS A 33 47.87 -24.59 -4.68
CA LYS A 33 47.62 -23.36 -5.44
C LYS A 33 46.76 -22.35 -4.65
N ILE A 34 45.65 -22.80 -4.06
CA ILE A 34 44.79 -21.98 -3.24
C ILE A 34 45.56 -21.38 -2.05
N LYS A 35 46.37 -22.20 -1.36
CA LYS A 35 47.22 -21.72 -0.27
C LYS A 35 48.25 -20.68 -0.74
N ALA A 36 48.86 -20.89 -1.91
CA ALA A 36 49.84 -19.97 -2.48
C ALA A 36 49.19 -18.64 -2.88
N GLU A 37 48.02 -18.67 -3.49
CA GLU A 37 47.23 -17.48 -3.83
C GLU A 37 46.78 -16.71 -2.57
N LEU A 38 46.30 -17.40 -1.55
CA LEU A 38 45.92 -16.78 -0.28
C LEU A 38 47.12 -16.15 0.43
N LYS A 39 48.28 -16.79 0.43
CA LYS A 39 49.52 -16.21 0.96
C LYS A 39 49.88 -14.91 0.26
N SER A 40 49.78 -14.87 -1.05
CA SER A 40 50.06 -13.68 -1.86
C SER A 40 49.03 -12.57 -1.64
N LEU A 41 47.74 -12.93 -1.59
CA LEU A 41 46.62 -11.97 -1.50
C LEU A 41 46.56 -11.27 -0.13
N TYR A 42 46.92 -12.00 0.94
CA TYR A 42 46.83 -11.50 2.32
C TYR A 42 48.18 -11.19 2.97
N ASP A 43 49.27 -11.26 2.24
CA ASP A 43 50.66 -11.10 2.76
C ASP A 43 50.89 -12.01 3.99
N ALA A 44 50.37 -13.23 3.93
CA ALA A 44 50.35 -14.15 5.06
C ALA A 44 51.60 -15.02 5.11
N THR A 45 52.12 -15.27 6.33
CA THR A 45 53.24 -16.18 6.55
C THR A 45 52.77 -17.63 6.44
N GLU A 46 51.57 -17.93 6.93
CA GLU A 46 50.98 -19.26 6.93
C GLU A 46 49.47 -19.19 6.64
N VAL A 47 48.93 -20.24 5.98
CA VAL A 47 47.52 -20.39 5.68
C VAL A 47 47.00 -21.70 6.27
N LEU A 48 46.09 -21.60 7.22
CA LEU A 48 45.38 -22.74 7.79
C LEU A 48 44.09 -22.94 6.97
N LEU A 49 44.13 -23.92 6.04
CA LEU A 49 43.00 -24.23 5.19
C LEU A 49 42.26 -25.45 5.75
N ASN A 50 40.99 -25.22 6.15
CA ASN A 50 40.09 -26.29 6.56
C ASN A 50 39.24 -26.69 5.34
N VAL A 51 39.23 -27.98 4.98
CA VAL A 51 38.57 -28.47 3.77
C VAL A 51 37.43 -29.40 4.14
N SER A 52 36.24 -29.10 3.61
CA SER A 52 35.08 -29.97 3.72
C SER A 52 34.45 -30.25 2.36
N VAL A 53 33.79 -31.39 2.23
CA VAL A 53 33.06 -31.77 1.01
C VAL A 53 31.58 -31.54 1.24
N ASP A 54 30.97 -30.75 0.34
CA ASP A 54 29.54 -30.45 0.31
C ASP A 54 28.99 -30.72 -1.09
N GLU A 55 28.33 -31.87 -1.25
CA GLU A 55 27.74 -32.29 -2.53
C GLU A 55 26.60 -31.38 -2.98
N SER A 56 26.02 -30.58 -2.08
CA SER A 56 24.94 -29.63 -2.40
C SER A 56 25.39 -28.50 -3.31
N LEU A 57 26.69 -28.25 -3.42
CA LEU A 57 27.27 -27.22 -4.30
C LEU A 57 27.22 -27.60 -5.79
N LEU A 58 26.83 -28.84 -6.12
CA LEU A 58 26.75 -29.42 -7.47
C LEU A 58 28.09 -29.52 -8.20
N SER A 59 28.88 -28.45 -8.21
CA SER A 59 30.25 -28.37 -8.77
C SER A 59 31.00 -27.18 -8.19
N GLY A 60 32.34 -27.13 -8.35
CA GLY A 60 33.16 -26.02 -7.88
C GLY A 60 33.39 -26.00 -6.38
N TYR A 61 33.57 -24.80 -5.81
CA TYR A 61 33.90 -24.62 -4.39
C TYR A 61 33.43 -23.26 -3.87
N VAL A 62 33.26 -23.17 -2.55
CA VAL A 62 33.09 -21.93 -1.78
C VAL A 62 34.27 -21.82 -0.82
N LEU A 63 35.00 -20.70 -0.89
CA LEU A 63 36.15 -20.42 -0.03
C LEU A 63 35.83 -19.23 0.86
N GLN A 64 35.84 -19.43 2.15
CA GLN A 64 35.65 -18.37 3.14
C GLN A 64 36.96 -18.02 3.82
N VAL A 65 37.34 -16.74 3.81
CA VAL A 65 38.54 -16.21 4.46
C VAL A 65 38.15 -15.03 5.33
N GLY A 66 37.94 -15.27 6.62
CA GLY A 66 37.36 -14.27 7.52
C GLY A 66 35.99 -13.85 7.02
N ASP A 67 35.81 -12.56 6.72
CA ASP A 67 34.56 -11.95 6.27
C ASP A 67 34.38 -11.99 4.73
N ARG A 68 35.29 -12.62 3.99
CA ARG A 68 35.21 -12.71 2.54
C ARG A 68 34.87 -14.13 2.09
N VAL A 69 33.85 -14.23 1.24
CA VAL A 69 33.41 -15.48 0.63
C VAL A 69 33.65 -15.40 -0.87
N PHE A 70 34.35 -16.41 -1.39
CA PHE A 70 34.60 -16.61 -2.81
C PHE A 70 33.74 -17.80 -3.25
N ASP A 71 32.59 -17.54 -3.84
CA ASP A 71 31.67 -18.58 -4.31
C ASP A 71 31.88 -18.82 -5.80
N ASN A 72 32.39 -20.00 -6.11
CA ASN A 72 32.59 -20.52 -7.47
C ASN A 72 31.86 -21.87 -7.62
N SER A 73 30.72 -22.01 -6.97
CA SER A 73 29.89 -23.21 -7.01
C SER A 73 28.95 -23.23 -8.20
N GLY A 74 28.67 -24.43 -8.70
CA GLY A 74 27.67 -24.64 -9.73
C GLY A 74 26.26 -24.30 -9.26
N ARG A 75 25.99 -24.40 -7.97
CA ARG A 75 24.73 -23.97 -7.36
C ARG A 75 24.52 -22.47 -7.48
N HIS A 76 25.54 -21.68 -7.13
CA HIS A 76 25.49 -20.23 -7.28
C HIS A 76 25.30 -19.82 -8.76
N ALA A 77 25.96 -20.49 -9.67
CA ALA A 77 25.78 -20.28 -11.11
C ALA A 77 24.36 -20.61 -11.58
N LEU A 78 23.77 -21.68 -11.04
CA LEU A 78 22.40 -22.09 -11.36
C LEU A 78 21.38 -21.12 -10.79
N ASP A 79 21.58 -20.66 -9.57
CA ASP A 79 20.68 -19.68 -8.90
C ASP A 79 20.68 -18.32 -9.61
N GLN A 80 21.82 -17.92 -10.20
CA GLN A 80 21.88 -16.74 -11.05
C GLN A 80 21.16 -16.93 -12.41
N MET A 81 21.00 -18.17 -12.86
CA MET A 81 20.35 -18.54 -14.12
C MET A 81 18.83 -18.78 -13.98
N THR A 82 18.32 -19.09 -12.78
CA THR A 82 16.94 -19.54 -12.55
C THR A 82 15.91 -18.44 -12.35
N GLY A 83 16.24 -17.19 -12.63
CA GLY A 83 15.25 -16.10 -12.68
C GLY A 83 14.14 -16.28 -13.74
N ASP A 84 14.39 -17.06 -14.81
CA ASP A 84 13.43 -17.50 -15.81
C ASP A 84 13.64 -19.00 -16.05
N LYS A 85 12.58 -19.75 -16.31
CA LYS A 85 12.70 -21.16 -16.77
C LYS A 85 13.06 -21.16 -18.27
N PRO A 86 14.33 -21.04 -18.65
CA PRO A 86 14.72 -21.12 -20.03
C PRO A 86 14.55 -22.56 -20.53
N ASP A 87 14.26 -22.73 -21.80
CA ASP A 87 14.27 -24.04 -22.43
C ASP A 87 15.70 -24.67 -22.39
N LEU A 88 15.78 -25.97 -22.60
CA LEU A 88 17.04 -26.71 -22.49
C LEU A 88 18.12 -26.19 -23.47
N ALA A 89 17.73 -25.60 -24.59
CA ALA A 89 18.64 -25.04 -25.59
C ALA A 89 19.25 -23.72 -25.12
N THR A 90 18.46 -22.86 -24.53
CA THR A 90 18.88 -21.57 -23.94
C THR A 90 19.79 -21.81 -22.72
N LEU A 91 19.50 -22.82 -21.90
CA LEU A 91 20.38 -23.24 -20.79
C LEU A 91 21.75 -23.71 -21.32
N LYS A 92 21.79 -24.50 -22.38
CA LYS A 92 23.04 -25.02 -22.95
C LYS A 92 23.92 -23.89 -23.48
N THR A 93 23.36 -22.93 -24.21
CA THR A 93 24.11 -21.77 -24.73
C THR A 93 24.61 -20.86 -23.59
N ARG A 94 23.81 -20.64 -22.55
CA ARG A 94 24.23 -19.85 -21.37
C ARG A 94 25.34 -20.54 -20.56
N VAL A 95 25.33 -21.88 -20.48
CA VAL A 95 26.40 -22.66 -19.82
C VAL A 95 27.69 -22.63 -20.64
N GLU A 96 27.60 -22.69 -21.98
CA GLU A 96 28.77 -22.62 -22.87
C GLU A 96 29.42 -21.21 -22.87
N ASP A 97 28.65 -20.15 -22.70
CA ASP A 97 29.12 -18.75 -22.62
C ASP A 97 29.54 -18.33 -21.20
N TYR A 98 29.28 -19.16 -20.18
CA TYR A 98 29.58 -18.84 -18.79
C TYR A 98 31.10 -18.81 -18.53
N LYS A 99 31.62 -17.60 -18.31
CA LYS A 99 32.95 -17.37 -17.77
C LYS A 99 32.86 -17.25 -16.25
N PRO A 100 33.41 -18.21 -15.47
CA PRO A 100 33.39 -18.09 -14.01
C PRO A 100 34.16 -16.83 -13.59
N ALA A 101 33.46 -15.80 -13.14
CA ALA A 101 34.06 -14.69 -12.43
C ALA A 101 33.97 -15.01 -10.94
N ALA A 102 35.09 -14.97 -10.25
CA ALA A 102 35.07 -15.06 -8.78
C ALA A 102 34.30 -13.86 -8.21
N ASN A 103 33.09 -14.10 -7.78
CA ASN A 103 32.30 -13.08 -7.06
C ASN A 103 32.82 -13.03 -5.62
N THR A 104 33.55 -11.97 -5.29
CA THR A 104 33.93 -11.66 -3.90
C THR A 104 32.76 -10.97 -3.24
N ALA A 105 31.86 -11.72 -2.64
CA ALA A 105 30.84 -11.20 -1.77
C ALA A 105 31.33 -11.24 -0.32
N GLU A 106 31.06 -10.18 0.44
CA GLU A 106 31.30 -10.17 1.88
C GLU A 106 30.25 -11.08 2.55
N GLY A 107 30.72 -12.01 3.38
CA GLY A 107 29.86 -12.96 4.07
C GLY A 107 29.92 -12.80 5.58
N GLY A 108 28.90 -13.28 6.25
CA GLY A 108 28.82 -13.33 7.71
C GLY A 108 28.25 -14.64 8.20
N THR A 109 28.17 -14.77 9.51
CA THR A 109 27.66 -15.96 10.18
C THR A 109 26.54 -15.59 11.15
N VAL A 110 25.47 -16.36 11.14
CA VAL A 110 24.36 -16.20 12.09
C VAL A 110 24.83 -16.60 13.50
N VAL A 111 24.73 -15.68 14.45
CA VAL A 111 25.07 -15.91 15.86
C VAL A 111 23.84 -16.10 16.74
N SER A 112 22.69 -15.64 16.28
CA SER A 112 21.39 -15.81 16.97
C SER A 112 20.26 -15.80 15.97
N ALA A 113 19.27 -16.68 16.15
CA ALA A 113 18.06 -16.74 15.33
C ALA A 113 16.84 -16.90 16.24
N ALA A 114 15.82 -16.04 16.09
CA ALA A 114 14.56 -16.11 16.82
C ALA A 114 13.44 -15.42 16.01
N ASP A 115 12.32 -16.10 15.85
CA ASP A 115 11.06 -15.55 15.32
C ASP A 115 11.20 -14.74 14.02
N GLY A 116 12.05 -15.21 13.09
CA GLY A 116 12.26 -14.54 11.80
C GLY A 116 13.25 -13.36 11.85
N ILE A 117 13.88 -13.11 12.98
CA ILE A 117 14.99 -12.16 13.11
C ILE A 117 16.26 -12.93 13.40
N VAL A 118 17.33 -12.59 12.70
CA VAL A 118 18.65 -13.17 12.92
C VAL A 118 19.68 -12.08 13.20
N THR A 119 20.61 -12.40 14.10
CA THR A 119 21.78 -11.56 14.35
C THR A 119 22.97 -12.18 13.63
N VAL A 120 23.70 -11.37 12.89
CA VAL A 120 24.82 -11.81 12.04
C VAL A 120 26.06 -11.02 12.40
N GLU A 121 27.20 -11.68 12.45
CA GLU A 121 28.53 -11.07 12.56
C GLU A 121 29.30 -11.24 11.26
N GLY A 122 30.21 -10.30 10.95
CA GLY A 122 31.20 -10.44 9.88
C GLY A 122 30.82 -9.78 8.55
N MET A 123 29.83 -8.89 8.51
CA MET A 123 29.49 -8.12 7.30
C MET A 123 29.58 -6.59 7.58
N ASP A 124 30.80 -6.10 7.73
CA ASP A 124 31.06 -4.71 8.18
C ASP A 124 30.62 -3.63 7.16
N ARG A 125 30.45 -4.00 5.90
CA ARG A 125 30.02 -3.08 4.83
C ARG A 125 28.54 -3.16 4.51
N ALA A 126 27.78 -3.99 5.21
CA ALA A 126 26.35 -4.09 4.98
C ALA A 126 25.65 -2.78 5.34
N VAL A 127 24.65 -2.41 4.54
CA VAL A 127 23.90 -1.18 4.73
C VAL A 127 22.44 -1.48 5.07
N TYR A 128 21.81 -0.57 5.79
CA TYR A 128 20.38 -0.63 6.08
C TYR A 128 19.55 -0.83 4.79
N GLY A 129 18.60 -1.75 4.83
CA GLY A 129 17.74 -2.06 3.70
C GLY A 129 18.39 -2.95 2.62
N GLU A 130 19.59 -3.48 2.85
CA GLU A 130 20.25 -4.38 1.91
C GLU A 130 19.65 -5.79 1.99
N ILE A 131 19.41 -6.41 0.83
CA ILE A 131 19.03 -7.82 0.73
C ILE A 131 20.26 -8.70 0.95
N VAL A 132 20.09 -9.72 1.76
CA VAL A 132 21.08 -10.78 1.98
C VAL A 132 20.47 -12.13 1.64
N THR A 133 21.32 -13.07 1.27
CA THR A 133 20.94 -14.45 0.94
C THR A 133 21.68 -15.40 1.86
N PHE A 134 20.95 -16.33 2.45
CA PHE A 134 21.49 -17.39 3.30
C PHE A 134 21.87 -18.61 2.45
N GLU A 135 22.79 -19.44 2.94
CA GLU A 135 23.27 -20.62 2.23
C GLU A 135 22.17 -21.62 1.84
N ASN A 136 21.07 -21.64 2.59
CA ASN A 136 19.88 -22.45 2.31
C ASN A 136 18.90 -21.79 1.29
N GLY A 137 19.28 -20.64 0.71
CA GLY A 137 18.46 -19.90 -0.26
C GLY A 137 17.43 -18.94 0.36
N ALA A 138 17.27 -18.92 1.68
CA ALA A 138 16.41 -17.95 2.35
C ALA A 138 16.90 -16.52 2.10
N LYS A 139 15.97 -15.57 2.05
CA LYS A 139 16.26 -14.14 1.84
C LYS A 139 15.87 -13.33 3.07
N GLY A 140 16.67 -12.32 3.35
CA GLY A 140 16.38 -11.37 4.42
C GLY A 140 16.80 -9.96 4.06
N MET A 141 16.45 -9.01 4.92
CA MET A 141 16.83 -7.59 4.80
C MET A 141 17.52 -7.12 6.07
N VAL A 142 18.59 -6.36 5.91
CA VAL A 142 19.31 -5.72 7.01
C VAL A 142 18.45 -4.59 7.58
N GLU A 143 18.05 -4.72 8.85
CA GLU A 143 17.18 -3.77 9.54
C GLU A 143 17.90 -3.03 10.69
N SER A 144 19.00 -3.57 11.19
CA SER A 144 19.84 -2.91 12.19
C SER A 144 21.30 -3.10 11.86
N VAL A 145 22.07 -2.02 11.95
CA VAL A 145 23.53 -2.03 11.76
C VAL A 145 24.15 -1.53 13.05
N GLU A 146 24.84 -2.42 13.76
CA GLU A 146 25.56 -2.12 14.99
C GLU A 146 27.07 -2.39 14.82
N PRO A 147 27.93 -1.84 15.65
CA PRO A 147 29.39 -1.95 15.46
C PRO A 147 29.94 -3.38 15.40
N SER A 148 29.26 -4.34 16.06
CA SER A 148 29.71 -5.74 16.16
C SER A 148 28.77 -6.73 15.47
N HIS A 149 27.55 -6.35 15.13
CA HIS A 149 26.56 -7.25 14.55
C HIS A 149 25.50 -6.53 13.73
N LEU A 150 24.82 -7.30 12.91
CA LEU A 150 23.68 -6.86 12.10
C LEU A 150 22.41 -7.56 12.56
N GLY A 151 21.32 -6.83 12.67
CA GLY A 151 19.99 -7.40 12.79
C GLY A 151 19.36 -7.55 11.40
N ILE A 152 19.04 -8.77 11.03
CA ILE A 152 18.45 -9.11 9.73
C ILE A 152 17.06 -9.70 9.96
N MET A 153 16.07 -9.20 9.24
CA MET A 153 14.75 -9.81 9.21
C MET A 153 14.61 -10.74 8.02
N LEU A 154 14.11 -11.95 8.26
CA LEU A 154 13.88 -12.97 7.24
C LEU A 154 12.51 -12.75 6.59
N PHE A 155 12.45 -12.81 5.28
CA PHE A 155 11.18 -12.80 4.54
C PHE A 155 10.53 -14.18 4.54
N ASP A 156 11.35 -15.22 4.37
CA ASP A 156 10.94 -16.62 4.30
C ASP A 156 11.99 -17.53 4.98
N GLY A 157 11.71 -18.82 5.07
CA GLY A 157 12.67 -19.82 5.50
C GLY A 157 13.18 -19.67 6.94
N ALA A 158 12.45 -18.96 7.82
CA ALA A 158 12.88 -18.72 9.21
C ALA A 158 13.16 -20.02 9.98
N GLU A 159 12.43 -21.11 9.67
CA GLU A 159 12.62 -22.41 10.32
C GLU A 159 13.92 -23.12 9.90
N SER A 160 14.48 -22.72 8.77
CA SER A 160 15.68 -23.35 8.17
C SER A 160 16.98 -22.58 8.44
N VAL A 161 16.89 -21.37 9.03
CA VAL A 161 18.06 -20.54 9.36
C VAL A 161 18.38 -20.67 10.86
N GLY A 162 19.52 -21.25 11.17
CA GLY A 162 20.01 -21.45 12.54
C GLY A 162 21.36 -20.79 12.81
N VAL A 163 21.82 -20.89 14.05
CA VAL A 163 23.15 -20.41 14.44
C VAL A 163 24.22 -21.18 13.64
N GLY A 164 25.19 -20.45 13.10
CA GLY A 164 26.24 -20.99 12.24
C GLY A 164 25.92 -20.97 10.76
N THR A 165 24.66 -20.65 10.34
CA THR A 165 24.30 -20.51 8.94
C THR A 165 25.09 -19.37 8.30
N LEU A 166 25.63 -19.60 7.11
CA LEU A 166 26.33 -18.58 6.35
C LEU A 166 25.34 -17.65 5.64
N VAL A 167 25.68 -16.37 5.61
CA VAL A 167 24.91 -15.34 4.94
C VAL A 167 25.81 -14.50 4.07
N THR A 168 25.32 -14.13 2.89
CA THR A 168 26.08 -13.39 1.87
C THR A 168 25.35 -12.12 1.49
N ARG A 169 26.08 -11.03 1.34
CA ARG A 169 25.57 -9.77 0.84
C ARG A 169 25.25 -9.85 -0.64
N THR A 170 24.15 -9.22 -1.05
CA THR A 170 23.84 -9.08 -2.48
C THR A 170 24.30 -7.72 -3.05
N GLY A 171 24.63 -6.75 -2.20
CA GLY A 171 24.91 -5.38 -2.63
C GLY A 171 23.68 -4.63 -3.16
N LYS A 172 22.49 -5.23 -3.11
CA LYS A 172 21.24 -4.64 -3.63
C LYS A 172 20.33 -4.26 -2.48
N ARG A 173 19.76 -3.07 -2.54
CA ARG A 173 18.70 -2.67 -1.59
C ARG A 173 17.41 -3.42 -1.90
N ALA A 174 16.60 -3.63 -0.86
CA ALA A 174 15.29 -4.23 -0.99
C ALA A 174 14.43 -3.42 -1.96
N GLY A 175 13.76 -4.10 -2.86
CA GLY A 175 12.93 -3.50 -3.89
C GLY A 175 11.90 -4.48 -4.42
N ILE A 176 11.12 -4.02 -5.37
CA ILE A 176 10.07 -4.77 -6.04
C ILE A 176 10.26 -4.70 -7.56
N PRO A 177 10.05 -5.80 -8.30
CA PRO A 177 9.96 -5.74 -9.74
C PRO A 177 8.75 -4.88 -10.18
N VAL A 178 8.90 -4.09 -11.23
CA VAL A 178 7.89 -3.16 -11.73
C VAL A 178 7.64 -3.33 -13.21
N GLY A 179 6.44 -2.97 -13.65
CA GLY A 179 6.02 -3.04 -15.04
C GLY A 179 4.50 -2.95 -15.20
N GLU A 180 4.02 -2.70 -16.40
CA GLU A 180 2.58 -2.69 -16.70
C GLU A 180 1.94 -4.07 -16.56
N ALA A 181 2.72 -5.16 -16.73
CA ALA A 181 2.28 -6.53 -16.57
C ALA A 181 1.80 -6.87 -15.14
N PHE A 182 2.08 -6.02 -14.17
CA PHE A 182 1.59 -6.14 -12.81
C PHE A 182 0.10 -5.73 -12.65
N LEU A 183 -0.46 -4.99 -13.61
CA LEU A 183 -1.89 -4.68 -13.62
C LEU A 183 -2.72 -5.95 -13.81
N GLY A 184 -3.78 -6.10 -13.05
CA GLY A 184 -4.63 -7.29 -13.08
C GLY A 184 -4.12 -8.46 -12.26
N ARG A 185 -3.03 -8.31 -11.53
CA ARG A 185 -2.35 -9.36 -10.78
C ARG A 185 -2.50 -9.20 -9.26
N VAL A 186 -2.40 -10.33 -8.57
CA VAL A 186 -2.25 -10.37 -7.11
C VAL A 186 -0.86 -10.89 -6.80
N ILE A 187 -0.08 -10.10 -6.10
CA ILE A 187 1.34 -10.36 -5.79
C ILE A 187 1.60 -10.29 -4.29
N ASN A 188 2.69 -10.93 -3.85
CA ASN A 188 3.22 -10.73 -2.51
C ASN A 188 4.10 -9.45 -2.45
N PRO A 189 4.57 -9.01 -1.27
CA PRO A 189 5.43 -7.83 -1.13
C PRO A 189 6.79 -7.90 -1.82
N LEU A 190 7.22 -9.10 -2.25
CA LEU A 190 8.45 -9.29 -3.02
C LEU A 190 8.20 -9.19 -4.55
N GLY A 191 6.93 -9.00 -4.97
CA GLY A 191 6.54 -8.93 -6.37
C GLY A 191 6.26 -10.28 -7.02
N GLU A 192 6.23 -11.36 -6.25
CA GLU A 192 5.95 -12.70 -6.74
C GLU A 192 4.43 -12.90 -6.90
N PRO A 193 3.95 -13.47 -8.01
CA PRO A 193 2.52 -13.69 -8.23
C PRO A 193 1.98 -14.80 -7.32
N ILE A 194 0.84 -14.51 -6.67
CA ILE A 194 0.12 -15.45 -5.82
C ILE A 194 -1.29 -15.78 -6.35
N ASP A 195 -1.60 -15.33 -7.56
CA ASP A 195 -2.91 -15.48 -8.22
C ASP A 195 -3.02 -16.72 -9.13
N GLY A 196 -1.97 -17.54 -9.20
CA GLY A 196 -1.92 -18.74 -10.03
C GLY A 196 -1.85 -18.50 -11.55
N LYS A 197 -1.63 -17.25 -11.99
CA LYS A 197 -1.58 -16.89 -13.43
C LYS A 197 -0.18 -16.96 -14.05
N GLY A 198 0.79 -17.56 -13.36
CA GLY A 198 2.18 -17.68 -13.82
C GLY A 198 3.04 -16.43 -13.57
N ALA A 199 4.29 -16.48 -14.01
CA ALA A 199 5.28 -15.41 -13.84
C ALA A 199 4.82 -14.09 -14.46
N ILE A 200 5.36 -12.97 -13.97
CA ILE A 200 5.08 -11.62 -14.46
C ILE A 200 6.35 -11.06 -15.09
N ASP A 201 6.27 -10.59 -16.33
CA ASP A 201 7.39 -9.96 -17.01
C ASP A 201 7.64 -8.56 -16.44
N ALA A 202 8.71 -8.43 -15.69
CA ALA A 202 9.13 -7.15 -15.12
C ALA A 202 10.01 -6.38 -16.12
N VAL A 203 9.79 -5.08 -16.23
CA VAL A 203 10.62 -4.19 -17.08
C VAL A 203 11.70 -3.47 -16.27
N GLY A 204 11.63 -3.52 -14.96
CA GLY A 204 12.58 -2.86 -14.07
C GLY A 204 12.42 -3.28 -12.62
N TYR A 205 13.20 -2.63 -11.75
CA TYR A 205 13.22 -2.90 -10.31
C TYR A 205 13.31 -1.58 -9.55
N ASN A 206 12.36 -1.31 -8.66
CA ASN A 206 12.32 -0.11 -7.84
C ASN A 206 12.64 -0.44 -6.39
N PRO A 207 13.51 0.34 -5.70
CA PRO A 207 13.73 0.17 -4.28
C PRO A 207 12.44 0.47 -3.50
N ILE A 208 12.14 -0.35 -2.49
CA ILE A 208 10.96 -0.15 -1.63
C ILE A 208 11.11 1.09 -0.75
N GLU A 209 12.33 1.41 -0.35
CA GLU A 209 12.64 2.63 0.38
C GLU A 209 13.31 3.65 -0.55
N LYS A 210 12.62 4.79 -0.71
CA LYS A 210 13.08 5.92 -1.51
C LYS A 210 12.67 7.21 -0.81
N GLN A 211 13.50 8.23 -0.95
CA GLN A 211 13.16 9.56 -0.46
C GLN A 211 11.95 10.12 -1.22
N ALA A 212 11.01 10.71 -0.48
CA ALA A 212 9.86 11.38 -1.07
C ALA A 212 10.31 12.55 -1.99
N PRO A 213 9.53 12.87 -3.03
CA PRO A 213 9.79 14.04 -3.87
C PRO A 213 9.92 15.32 -3.04
N GLY A 214 10.87 16.17 -3.39
CA GLY A 214 11.12 17.44 -2.72
C GLY A 214 9.99 18.46 -2.91
N ILE A 215 10.01 19.54 -2.13
CA ILE A 215 8.98 20.61 -2.18
C ILE A 215 8.90 21.24 -3.58
N LEU A 216 10.05 21.46 -4.22
CA LEU A 216 10.12 22.09 -5.54
C LEU A 216 9.66 21.17 -6.69
N GLU A 217 9.54 19.87 -6.45
CA GLU A 217 9.11 18.86 -7.43
C GLU A 217 7.59 18.69 -7.44
N ARG A 218 6.91 19.19 -6.39
CA ARG A 218 5.47 19.05 -6.20
C ARG A 218 4.71 20.26 -6.75
N GLN A 219 3.47 20.03 -7.12
CA GLN A 219 2.50 21.08 -7.39
C GLN A 219 1.25 20.92 -6.52
N SER A 220 0.43 21.98 -6.49
CA SER A 220 -0.80 22.00 -5.70
C SER A 220 -1.80 20.97 -6.18
N VAL A 221 -2.56 20.41 -5.23
CA VAL A 221 -3.64 19.48 -5.50
C VAL A 221 -4.91 20.25 -5.86
N ASP A 222 -5.27 20.24 -7.14
CA ASP A 222 -6.41 20.99 -7.71
C ASP A 222 -7.29 20.15 -8.64
N THR A 223 -6.90 18.92 -8.91
CA THR A 223 -7.63 18.00 -9.78
C THR A 223 -8.39 16.98 -8.95
N PRO A 224 -9.72 16.85 -9.13
CA PRO A 224 -10.53 15.89 -8.37
C PRO A 224 -10.10 14.44 -8.59
N LEU A 225 -10.18 13.64 -7.52
CA LEU A 225 -10.26 12.20 -7.58
C LEU A 225 -11.64 11.81 -7.02
N HIS A 226 -12.58 11.54 -7.92
CA HIS A 226 -13.93 11.20 -7.50
C HIS A 226 -14.00 9.80 -6.89
N THR A 227 -14.53 9.71 -5.67
CA THR A 227 -14.76 8.42 -5.00
C THR A 227 -16.01 7.73 -5.52
N GLY A 228 -16.92 8.48 -6.14
CA GLY A 228 -18.24 8.01 -6.54
C GLY A 228 -19.20 7.89 -5.36
N ILE A 229 -18.80 8.34 -4.18
CA ILE A 229 -19.59 8.30 -2.94
C ILE A 229 -20.08 9.71 -2.65
N LEU A 230 -21.40 9.91 -2.73
CA LEU A 230 -22.04 11.22 -2.65
C LEU A 230 -21.65 11.99 -1.38
N SER A 231 -21.66 11.33 -0.23
CA SER A 231 -21.32 11.96 1.06
C SER A 231 -19.85 12.39 1.16
N ILE A 232 -18.94 11.72 0.42
CA ILE A 232 -17.51 12.06 0.43
C ILE A 232 -17.23 13.15 -0.59
N ASP A 233 -17.58 12.94 -1.85
CA ASP A 233 -17.25 13.86 -2.95
C ASP A 233 -17.90 15.25 -2.74
N SER A 234 -19.09 15.30 -2.12
CA SER A 234 -19.77 16.57 -1.82
C SER A 234 -19.15 17.32 -0.65
N MET A 235 -18.76 16.63 0.45
CA MET A 235 -18.39 17.30 1.70
C MET A 235 -16.91 17.24 2.03
N PHE A 236 -16.22 16.18 1.60
CA PHE A 236 -14.80 15.87 1.90
C PHE A 236 -14.05 15.46 0.65
N PRO A 237 -14.02 16.33 -0.38
CA PRO A 237 -13.47 15.98 -1.68
C PRO A 237 -12.00 15.62 -1.59
N ILE A 238 -11.61 14.64 -2.41
CA ILE A 238 -10.25 14.14 -2.51
C ILE A 238 -9.65 14.61 -3.83
N GLY A 239 -8.42 15.10 -3.80
CA GLY A 239 -7.68 15.50 -4.98
C GLY A 239 -6.58 14.51 -5.36
N ARG A 240 -6.21 14.51 -6.64
CA ARG A 240 -5.10 13.68 -7.12
C ARG A 240 -3.78 14.15 -6.52
N GLY A 241 -3.13 13.26 -5.76
CA GLY A 241 -1.92 13.57 -4.99
C GLY A 241 -2.15 13.82 -3.49
N GLN A 242 -3.41 13.78 -3.03
CA GLN A 242 -3.79 13.95 -1.62
C GLN A 242 -3.64 12.64 -0.85
N ARG A 243 -3.43 12.78 0.46
CA ARG A 243 -3.47 11.68 1.44
C ARG A 243 -4.70 11.86 2.31
N GLU A 244 -5.72 11.05 2.11
CA GLU A 244 -6.96 11.13 2.87
C GLU A 244 -7.15 9.86 3.69
N LEU A 245 -7.16 9.99 5.01
CA LEU A 245 -7.29 8.89 5.94
C LEU A 245 -8.73 8.39 6.02
N ILE A 246 -8.95 7.08 5.95
CA ILE A 246 -10.21 6.44 6.29
C ILE A 246 -10.06 5.80 7.67
N ILE A 247 -10.79 6.30 8.65
CA ILE A 247 -10.63 5.91 10.06
C ILE A 247 -11.98 5.54 10.70
N GLY A 248 -11.98 4.54 11.55
CA GLY A 248 -13.16 4.08 12.30
C GLY A 248 -13.00 2.68 12.86
N ASP A 249 -13.97 2.24 13.63
CA ASP A 249 -13.97 0.92 14.27
C ASP A 249 -14.04 -0.22 13.26
N ARG A 250 -13.85 -1.45 13.72
CA ARG A 250 -13.99 -2.63 12.87
C ARG A 250 -15.38 -2.73 12.28
N GLN A 251 -15.48 -3.18 11.02
CA GLN A 251 -16.74 -3.41 10.30
C GLN A 251 -17.61 -2.16 10.09
N THR A 252 -17.06 -0.96 10.14
CA THR A 252 -17.78 0.30 9.83
C THR A 252 -17.81 0.64 8.34
N GLY A 253 -17.23 -0.20 7.48
CA GLY A 253 -17.25 -0.01 6.02
C GLY A 253 -16.00 0.65 5.43
N LYS A 254 -14.86 0.73 6.14
CA LYS A 254 -13.61 1.32 5.64
C LYS A 254 -13.16 0.72 4.30
N THR A 255 -13.01 -0.60 4.26
CA THR A 255 -12.63 -1.32 3.03
C THR A 255 -13.64 -1.13 1.90
N SER A 256 -14.94 -1.01 2.22
CA SER A 256 -15.99 -0.79 1.23
C SER A 256 -15.86 0.58 0.55
N ILE A 257 -15.54 1.64 1.30
CA ILE A 257 -15.26 2.97 0.72
C ILE A 257 -14.06 2.89 -0.22
N ALA A 258 -12.98 2.24 0.20
CA ALA A 258 -11.80 2.08 -0.63
C ALA A 258 -12.09 1.28 -1.91
N THR A 259 -12.87 0.19 -1.81
CA THR A 259 -13.28 -0.63 -2.96
C THR A 259 -14.16 0.17 -3.92
N ASP A 260 -15.19 0.88 -3.42
CA ASP A 260 -16.07 1.70 -4.26
C ASP A 260 -15.29 2.83 -4.94
N THR A 261 -14.30 3.42 -4.26
CA THR A 261 -13.40 4.42 -4.86
C THR A 261 -12.59 3.81 -6.01
N ILE A 262 -12.07 2.59 -5.85
CA ILE A 262 -11.38 1.87 -6.94
C ILE A 262 -12.33 1.61 -8.11
N LEU A 263 -13.55 1.15 -7.84
CA LEU A 263 -14.55 0.88 -8.89
C LEU A 263 -14.88 2.14 -9.70
N ASN A 264 -14.91 3.29 -9.04
CA ASN A 264 -15.19 4.57 -9.69
C ASN A 264 -14.05 5.08 -10.59
N GLN A 265 -12.85 4.45 -10.53
CA GLN A 265 -11.74 4.86 -11.39
C GLN A 265 -11.81 4.24 -12.80
N LYS A 266 -12.82 3.44 -13.10
CA LYS A 266 -13.04 2.92 -14.44
C LYS A 266 -13.12 4.06 -15.46
N ASP A 267 -12.36 3.94 -16.54
CA ASP A 267 -12.31 4.91 -17.65
C ASP A 267 -11.79 6.33 -17.28
N THR A 268 -11.27 6.53 -16.06
CA THR A 268 -10.69 7.82 -15.63
C THR A 268 -9.19 7.95 -15.91
N GLY A 269 -8.54 6.86 -16.35
CA GLY A 269 -7.09 6.79 -16.54
C GLY A 269 -6.28 6.68 -15.24
N VAL A 270 -6.94 6.54 -14.08
CA VAL A 270 -6.29 6.33 -12.79
C VAL A 270 -6.02 4.85 -12.59
N LEU A 271 -4.76 4.49 -12.34
CA LEU A 271 -4.37 3.13 -11.97
C LEU A 271 -4.54 2.94 -10.46
N CYS A 272 -4.87 1.72 -10.04
CA CYS A 272 -5.15 1.45 -8.65
C CYS A 272 -4.19 0.40 -8.08
N ILE A 273 -3.74 0.60 -6.85
CA ILE A 273 -2.97 -0.37 -6.08
C ILE A 273 -3.65 -0.57 -4.74
N TYR A 274 -4.07 -1.80 -4.46
CA TYR A 274 -4.65 -2.16 -3.18
C TYR A 274 -3.63 -2.97 -2.38
N VAL A 275 -3.16 -2.42 -1.26
CA VAL A 275 -2.19 -3.07 -0.38
C VAL A 275 -2.92 -3.64 0.82
N ALA A 276 -3.04 -4.96 0.88
CA ALA A 276 -3.60 -5.69 2.00
C ALA A 276 -2.50 -6.02 3.02
N ILE A 277 -2.63 -5.55 4.25
CA ILE A 277 -1.61 -5.70 5.30
C ILE A 277 -2.19 -6.46 6.48
N GLY A 278 -1.68 -7.66 6.76
CA GLY A 278 -2.13 -8.49 7.88
C GLY A 278 -3.61 -8.87 7.81
N GLN A 279 -4.19 -8.90 6.62
CA GLN A 279 -5.58 -9.29 6.39
C GLN A 279 -5.71 -10.82 6.30
N LYS A 280 -6.90 -11.34 6.62
CA LYS A 280 -7.19 -12.76 6.36
C LYS A 280 -7.17 -13.03 4.86
N ALA A 281 -6.56 -14.14 4.43
CA ALA A 281 -6.52 -14.54 3.02
C ALA A 281 -7.92 -14.56 2.37
N SER A 282 -8.96 -15.03 3.10
CA SER A 282 -10.34 -15.02 2.64
C SER A 282 -10.90 -13.61 2.39
N SER A 283 -10.47 -12.61 3.16
CA SER A 283 -10.87 -11.21 2.95
C SER A 283 -10.23 -10.63 1.69
N ILE A 284 -8.94 -10.92 1.47
CA ILE A 284 -8.21 -10.49 0.28
C ILE A 284 -8.81 -11.14 -0.98
N ALA A 285 -9.08 -12.44 -0.93
CA ALA A 285 -9.73 -13.18 -2.02
C ALA A 285 -11.10 -12.57 -2.39
N ARG A 286 -11.89 -12.18 -1.38
CA ARG A 286 -13.18 -11.51 -1.60
C ARG A 286 -13.02 -10.15 -2.27
N VAL A 287 -12.08 -9.31 -1.83
CA VAL A 287 -11.81 -8.02 -2.48
C VAL A 287 -11.38 -8.23 -3.93
N ALA A 288 -10.48 -9.19 -4.20
CA ALA A 288 -10.05 -9.51 -5.56
C ALA A 288 -11.21 -9.99 -6.44
N GLU A 289 -12.12 -10.81 -5.89
CA GLU A 289 -13.31 -11.29 -6.61
C GLU A 289 -14.31 -10.15 -6.88
N ASP A 290 -14.57 -9.29 -5.89
CA ASP A 290 -15.44 -8.12 -6.03
C ASP A 290 -14.91 -7.17 -7.11
N LEU A 291 -13.60 -6.85 -7.10
CA LEU A 291 -12.96 -6.03 -8.13
C LEU A 291 -13.03 -6.68 -9.52
N LYS A 292 -12.83 -8.00 -9.60
CA LYS A 292 -12.93 -8.76 -10.85
C LYS A 292 -14.35 -8.75 -11.40
N LYS A 293 -15.35 -9.02 -10.54
CA LYS A 293 -16.76 -9.05 -10.89
C LYS A 293 -17.25 -7.72 -11.47
N HIS A 294 -16.73 -6.60 -10.97
CA HIS A 294 -17.10 -5.26 -11.42
C HIS A 294 -16.15 -4.69 -12.48
N GLY A 295 -15.20 -5.50 -12.99
CA GLY A 295 -14.32 -5.12 -14.09
C GLY A 295 -13.17 -4.16 -13.72
N ALA A 296 -12.86 -4.03 -12.43
CA ALA A 296 -11.80 -3.12 -11.95
C ALA A 296 -10.41 -3.74 -11.91
N MET A 297 -10.29 -5.07 -12.00
CA MET A 297 -8.97 -5.73 -11.97
C MET A 297 -8.05 -5.30 -13.12
N GLY A 298 -8.58 -4.94 -14.28
CA GLY A 298 -7.75 -4.56 -15.45
C GLY A 298 -6.83 -3.36 -15.23
N TYR A 299 -7.17 -2.48 -14.28
CA TYR A 299 -6.38 -1.31 -13.92
C TYR A 299 -5.95 -1.32 -12.43
N THR A 300 -6.07 -2.49 -11.77
CA THR A 300 -5.75 -2.63 -10.34
C THR A 300 -4.72 -3.73 -10.11
N THR A 301 -3.74 -3.46 -9.25
CA THR A 301 -2.81 -4.46 -8.70
C THR A 301 -3.10 -4.64 -7.22
N ILE A 302 -3.13 -5.88 -6.74
CA ILE A 302 -3.25 -6.19 -5.31
C ILE A 302 -1.89 -6.67 -4.80
N VAL A 303 -1.37 -5.97 -3.80
CA VAL A 303 -0.17 -6.39 -3.04
C VAL A 303 -0.64 -6.97 -1.71
N ALA A 304 -0.43 -8.25 -1.49
CA ALA A 304 -1.01 -8.94 -0.35
C ALA A 304 0.06 -9.48 0.60
N ALA A 305 0.01 -9.03 1.85
CA ALA A 305 0.67 -9.65 3.00
C ALA A 305 -0.42 -10.12 3.96
N THR A 306 -0.63 -11.43 4.03
CA THR A 306 -1.70 -12.02 4.83
C THR A 306 -1.37 -12.01 6.33
N ALA A 307 -2.37 -12.29 7.17
CA ALA A 307 -2.17 -12.39 8.62
C ALA A 307 -1.32 -13.61 9.02
N SER A 308 -1.13 -14.58 8.14
CA SER A 308 -0.26 -15.75 8.33
C SER A 308 1.17 -15.51 7.84
N ASP A 309 1.41 -14.44 7.09
CA ASP A 309 2.75 -14.12 6.62
C ASP A 309 3.58 -13.52 7.76
N SER A 310 4.90 -13.60 7.61
CA SER A 310 5.85 -13.08 8.60
C SER A 310 5.68 -11.56 8.81
N ALA A 311 6.01 -11.09 10.01
CA ALA A 311 5.98 -9.65 10.30
C ALA A 311 6.83 -8.81 9.33
N PRO A 312 8.02 -9.25 8.88
CA PRO A 312 8.78 -8.58 7.83
C PRO A 312 8.03 -8.39 6.52
N LEU A 313 7.30 -9.38 6.03
CA LEU A 313 6.50 -9.24 4.81
C LEU A 313 5.36 -8.25 4.99
N GLN A 314 4.68 -8.26 6.14
CA GLN A 314 3.65 -7.27 6.46
C GLN A 314 4.23 -5.85 6.57
N TYR A 315 5.45 -5.72 7.08
CA TYR A 315 6.17 -4.45 7.20
C TYR A 315 6.54 -3.84 5.83
N ILE A 316 7.08 -4.65 4.90
CA ILE A 316 7.49 -4.13 3.60
C ILE A 316 6.33 -3.93 2.62
N ALA A 317 5.17 -4.53 2.85
CA ALA A 317 4.04 -4.51 1.91
C ALA A 317 3.63 -3.10 1.46
N PRO A 318 3.40 -2.11 2.35
CA PRO A 318 3.01 -0.77 1.91
C PRO A 318 4.12 -0.06 1.14
N TYR A 319 5.38 -0.28 1.48
CA TYR A 319 6.52 0.29 0.76
C TYR A 319 6.66 -0.32 -0.64
N ALA A 320 6.43 -1.63 -0.77
CA ALA A 320 6.44 -2.33 -2.05
C ALA A 320 5.32 -1.80 -2.97
N GLY A 321 4.09 -1.67 -2.44
CA GLY A 321 2.98 -1.06 -3.18
C GLY A 321 3.28 0.37 -3.62
N THR A 322 3.90 1.17 -2.75
CA THR A 322 4.29 2.55 -3.07
C THR A 322 5.38 2.60 -4.15
N ALA A 323 6.38 1.72 -4.10
CA ALA A 323 7.43 1.64 -5.11
C ALA A 323 6.87 1.27 -6.50
N LEU A 324 5.85 0.41 -6.55
CA LEU A 324 5.10 0.12 -7.78
C LEU A 324 4.28 1.33 -8.23
N ALA A 325 3.64 2.08 -7.32
CA ALA A 325 2.93 3.31 -7.64
C ALA A 325 3.85 4.39 -8.23
N GLU A 326 5.05 4.54 -7.68
CA GLU A 326 6.06 5.48 -8.16
C GLU A 326 6.54 5.17 -9.58
N TYR A 327 6.58 3.89 -9.97
CA TYR A 327 6.88 3.51 -11.34
C TYR A 327 5.88 4.11 -12.33
N PHE A 328 4.59 4.06 -12.02
CA PHE A 328 3.55 4.65 -12.86
C PHE A 328 3.53 6.18 -12.75
N MET A 329 3.73 6.74 -11.56
CA MET A 329 3.81 8.20 -11.37
C MET A 329 4.95 8.81 -12.19
N ALA A 330 6.10 8.15 -12.27
CA ALA A 330 7.24 8.59 -13.08
C ALA A 330 6.94 8.59 -14.61
N GLN A 331 5.90 7.87 -15.03
CA GLN A 331 5.40 7.89 -16.42
C GLN A 331 4.29 8.93 -16.65
N GLY A 332 4.07 9.85 -15.70
CA GLY A 332 3.02 10.85 -15.78
C GLY A 332 1.60 10.32 -15.49
N LYS A 333 1.45 9.07 -15.02
CA LYS A 333 0.15 8.48 -14.71
C LYS A 333 -0.32 8.87 -13.31
N SER A 334 -1.64 8.96 -13.12
CA SER A 334 -2.24 9.11 -11.79
C SER A 334 -2.49 7.74 -11.18
N VAL A 335 -2.12 7.57 -9.92
CA VAL A 335 -2.27 6.32 -9.17
C VAL A 335 -3.08 6.57 -7.91
N LEU A 336 -4.04 5.71 -7.63
CA LEU A 336 -4.73 5.60 -6.35
C LEU A 336 -4.12 4.42 -5.59
N ILE A 337 -3.59 4.65 -4.40
CA ILE A 337 -3.08 3.59 -3.53
C ILE A 337 -3.88 3.51 -2.24
N VAL A 338 -4.32 2.31 -1.90
CA VAL A 338 -5.04 2.01 -0.65
C VAL A 338 -4.14 1.18 0.25
N TYR A 339 -4.02 1.54 1.53
CA TYR A 339 -3.30 0.77 2.54
C TYR A 339 -4.30 0.21 3.57
N ASP A 340 -4.65 -1.04 3.47
CA ASP A 340 -5.64 -1.70 4.34
C ASP A 340 -5.00 -2.83 5.19
N ASP A 341 -4.55 -2.57 6.44
CA ASP A 341 -4.58 -1.28 7.15
C ASP A 341 -3.21 -0.94 7.81
N LEU A 342 -3.00 0.35 8.05
CA LEU A 342 -1.77 0.83 8.70
C LEU A 342 -1.70 0.54 10.20
N SER A 343 -2.81 0.19 10.87
CA SER A 343 -2.79 -0.26 12.26
C SER A 343 -2.04 -1.58 12.38
N LYS A 344 -2.30 -2.54 11.48
CA LYS A 344 -1.58 -3.82 11.42
C LYS A 344 -0.13 -3.64 10.97
N HIS A 345 0.13 -2.71 10.06
CA HIS A 345 1.48 -2.33 9.68
C HIS A 345 2.31 -1.89 10.91
N ALA A 346 1.74 -1.01 11.74
CA ALA A 346 2.38 -0.58 12.98
C ALA A 346 2.60 -1.74 13.96
N VAL A 347 1.65 -2.68 14.07
CA VAL A 347 1.79 -3.88 14.91
C VAL A 347 2.93 -4.78 14.43
N ALA A 348 3.05 -5.00 13.11
CA ALA A 348 4.16 -5.75 12.53
C ALA A 348 5.51 -5.07 12.82
N TYR A 349 5.59 -3.75 12.66
CA TYR A 349 6.80 -2.99 13.00
C TYR A 349 7.16 -3.04 14.48
N ARG A 350 6.14 -2.98 15.38
CA ARG A 350 6.33 -3.17 16.83
C ARG A 350 6.91 -4.54 17.13
N ALA A 351 6.39 -5.60 16.54
CA ALA A 351 6.90 -6.96 16.72
C ALA A 351 8.37 -7.07 16.30
N ILE A 352 8.72 -6.59 15.10
CA ILE A 352 10.11 -6.57 14.60
C ILE A 352 11.01 -5.77 15.55
N SER A 353 10.59 -4.59 15.98
CA SER A 353 11.38 -3.72 16.87
C SER A 353 11.65 -4.33 18.23
N LEU A 354 10.66 -5.04 18.81
CA LEU A 354 10.84 -5.76 20.07
C LEU A 354 11.80 -6.95 19.93
N LEU A 355 11.73 -7.69 18.82
CA LEU A 355 12.66 -8.78 18.53
C LEU A 355 14.09 -8.27 18.31
N LEU A 356 14.25 -7.10 17.71
CA LEU A 356 15.52 -6.38 17.59
C LEU A 356 15.97 -5.70 18.90
N ARG A 357 15.25 -5.92 20.00
CA ARG A 357 15.53 -5.35 21.34
C ARG A 357 15.59 -3.82 21.35
N ARG A 358 14.90 -3.14 20.44
CA ARG A 358 14.76 -1.68 20.47
C ARG A 358 13.89 -1.28 21.66
N SER A 359 14.24 -0.20 22.34
CA SER A 359 13.50 0.27 23.53
C SER A 359 12.06 0.64 23.16
N PRO A 360 11.05 0.04 23.83
CA PRO A 360 9.65 0.37 23.58
C PRO A 360 9.27 1.73 24.18
N GLY A 361 8.42 2.46 23.45
CA GLY A 361 7.78 3.69 23.90
C GLY A 361 6.31 3.48 24.27
N ARG A 362 5.47 4.49 23.97
CA ARG A 362 4.02 4.47 24.23
C ARG A 362 3.37 3.25 23.54
N GLU A 363 2.52 2.53 24.26
CA GLU A 363 1.81 1.31 23.80
C GLU A 363 2.77 0.23 23.24
N ALA A 364 4.01 0.22 23.74
CA ALA A 364 5.11 -0.65 23.31
C ALA A 364 5.54 -0.45 21.83
N TYR A 365 5.12 0.61 21.18
CA TYR A 365 5.64 0.98 19.86
C TYR A 365 7.05 1.58 19.99
N PRO A 366 7.93 1.39 19.00
CA PRO A 366 9.23 2.05 18.99
C PRO A 366 9.07 3.56 18.78
N GLY A 367 10.05 4.35 19.23
CA GLY A 367 10.00 5.81 19.21
C GLY A 367 9.89 6.42 17.80
N ASP A 368 10.26 5.67 16.79
CA ASP A 368 10.26 6.08 15.38
C ASP A 368 9.01 5.65 14.60
N VAL A 369 7.95 5.14 15.27
CA VAL A 369 6.72 4.72 14.58
C VAL A 369 6.02 5.85 13.83
N PHE A 370 6.18 7.10 14.25
CA PHE A 370 5.72 8.25 13.48
C PHE A 370 6.45 8.34 12.13
N TYR A 371 7.76 8.17 12.14
CA TYR A 371 8.59 8.19 10.94
C TYR A 371 8.28 7.02 10.00
N LEU A 372 7.90 5.86 10.54
CA LEU A 372 7.42 4.73 9.75
C LEU A 372 6.32 5.13 8.76
N HIS A 373 5.27 5.78 9.25
CA HIS A 373 4.14 6.18 8.41
C HIS A 373 4.39 7.48 7.64
N SER A 374 5.13 8.44 8.19
CA SER A 374 5.40 9.71 7.52
C SER A 374 6.29 9.51 6.28
N ARG A 375 7.37 8.72 6.36
CA ARG A 375 8.23 8.44 5.20
C ARG A 375 7.51 7.64 4.10
N LEU A 376 6.49 6.85 4.45
CA LEU A 376 5.62 6.15 3.50
C LEU A 376 4.67 7.13 2.80
N LEU A 377 3.87 7.87 3.60
CA LEU A 377 2.78 8.69 3.10
C LEU A 377 3.25 9.95 2.39
N GLU A 378 4.42 10.52 2.77
CA GLU A 378 5.02 11.66 2.09
C GLU A 378 5.43 11.37 0.63
N ARG A 379 5.55 10.11 0.25
CA ARG A 379 5.80 9.71 -1.15
C ARG A 379 4.58 9.92 -2.05
N SER A 380 3.39 10.05 -1.44
CA SER A 380 2.15 10.39 -2.15
C SER A 380 2.05 11.89 -2.35
N CYS A 381 2.04 12.32 -3.60
CA CYS A 381 1.99 13.72 -3.99
C CYS A 381 1.57 13.85 -5.46
N ARG A 382 1.37 15.08 -5.90
CA ARG A 382 1.27 15.44 -7.32
C ARG A 382 2.57 16.06 -7.78
N MET A 383 3.14 15.50 -8.83
CA MET A 383 4.35 16.03 -9.47
C MET A 383 4.02 17.24 -10.34
N ARG A 384 4.97 18.15 -10.49
CA ARG A 384 4.86 19.26 -11.44
C ARG A 384 4.73 18.75 -12.88
N ASP A 385 4.02 19.50 -13.72
CA ASP A 385 3.77 19.12 -15.12
C ASP A 385 5.05 19.01 -15.93
N ASP A 386 6.06 19.85 -15.65
CA ASP A 386 7.39 19.80 -16.26
C ASP A 386 8.23 18.57 -15.83
N LEU A 387 7.83 17.89 -14.75
CA LEU A 387 8.38 16.63 -14.28
C LEU A 387 7.49 15.41 -14.59
N GLY A 388 6.56 15.56 -15.54
CA GLY A 388 5.67 14.52 -16.01
C GLY A 388 4.24 14.57 -15.47
N GLY A 389 3.94 15.39 -14.45
CA GLY A 389 2.56 15.64 -13.98
C GLY A 389 1.87 14.44 -13.31
N GLY A 390 2.56 13.35 -13.07
CA GLY A 390 2.00 12.16 -12.41
C GLY A 390 1.62 12.41 -10.95
N SER A 391 0.76 11.56 -10.39
CA SER A 391 0.34 11.69 -8.99
C SER A 391 0.13 10.33 -8.32
N ILE A 392 0.34 10.30 -7.00
CA ILE A 392 -0.08 9.21 -6.14
C ILE A 392 -1.04 9.77 -5.09
N THR A 393 -2.29 9.32 -5.12
CA THR A 393 -3.30 9.63 -4.10
C THR A 393 -3.38 8.47 -3.13
N ALA A 394 -3.20 8.73 -1.84
CA ALA A 394 -3.20 7.69 -0.82
C ALA A 394 -4.49 7.69 -0.01
N LEU A 395 -5.06 6.50 0.16
CA LEU A 395 -6.15 6.21 1.09
C LEU A 395 -5.64 5.24 2.16
N PRO A 396 -4.90 5.72 3.18
CA PRO A 396 -4.59 4.90 4.33
C PRO A 396 -5.84 4.59 5.14
N ILE A 397 -5.93 3.35 5.63
CA ILE A 397 -6.97 2.89 6.53
C ILE A 397 -6.36 2.67 7.92
N VAL A 398 -7.04 3.19 8.95
CA VAL A 398 -6.67 2.97 10.35
C VAL A 398 -7.89 2.48 11.14
N GLU A 399 -7.67 1.48 11.98
CA GLU A 399 -8.71 0.98 12.89
C GLU A 399 -8.66 1.72 14.23
N THR A 400 -9.84 2.12 14.72
CA THR A 400 -10.03 2.60 16.09
C THR A 400 -10.66 1.50 16.96
N GLN A 401 -10.63 1.69 18.27
CA GLN A 401 -11.37 0.90 19.24
C GLN A 401 -12.33 1.83 19.98
N ALA A 402 -13.63 1.51 19.92
CA ALA A 402 -14.68 2.32 20.51
C ALA A 402 -14.67 3.82 20.10
N GLY A 403 -14.26 4.10 18.85
CA GLY A 403 -14.19 5.46 18.32
C GLY A 403 -13.05 6.32 18.87
N ASP A 404 -12.08 5.73 19.59
CA ASP A 404 -10.98 6.50 20.19
C ASP A 404 -9.95 6.93 19.12
N VAL A 405 -10.05 8.19 18.69
CA VAL A 405 -9.10 8.83 17.77
C VAL A 405 -7.87 9.38 18.49
N SER A 406 -7.85 9.37 19.84
CA SER A 406 -6.73 9.87 20.65
C SER A 406 -5.66 8.81 20.91
N ALA A 407 -5.89 7.56 20.50
CA ALA A 407 -4.92 6.49 20.55
C ALA A 407 -3.68 6.82 19.70
N TYR A 408 -2.56 6.16 19.98
CA TYR A 408 -1.24 6.57 19.47
C TYR A 408 -1.14 6.51 17.93
N ILE A 409 -1.53 5.41 17.31
CA ILE A 409 -1.45 5.27 15.84
C ILE A 409 -2.46 6.19 15.12
N PRO A 410 -3.75 6.25 15.49
CA PRO A 410 -4.71 7.21 14.94
C PRO A 410 -4.19 8.65 14.95
N THR A 411 -3.72 9.13 16.10
CA THR A 411 -3.21 10.51 16.26
C THR A 411 -2.03 10.79 15.31
N ASN A 412 -1.10 9.84 15.19
CA ASN A 412 0.06 9.98 14.30
C ASN A 412 -0.38 10.08 12.83
N VAL A 413 -1.24 9.18 12.37
CA VAL A 413 -1.66 9.15 10.96
C VAL A 413 -2.55 10.35 10.60
N ILE A 414 -3.45 10.81 11.50
CA ILE A 414 -4.23 12.04 11.33
C ILE A 414 -3.30 13.25 11.11
N SER A 415 -2.18 13.32 11.83
CA SER A 415 -1.25 14.44 11.70
C SER A 415 -0.43 14.42 10.40
N ILE A 416 -0.19 13.24 9.83
CA ILE A 416 0.57 13.06 8.58
C ILE A 416 -0.31 13.31 7.35
N THR A 417 -1.61 13.01 7.43
CA THR A 417 -2.53 13.07 6.30
C THR A 417 -3.12 14.46 6.07
N ASP A 418 -3.66 14.69 4.88
CA ASP A 418 -4.27 15.97 4.47
C ASP A 418 -5.77 16.03 4.81
N GLY A 419 -6.24 15.15 5.67
CA GLY A 419 -7.61 15.04 6.13
C GLY A 419 -7.96 13.61 6.52
N GLN A 420 -9.19 13.45 7.02
CA GLN A 420 -9.72 12.16 7.42
C GLN A 420 -11.22 12.04 7.16
N ILE A 421 -11.63 10.85 6.75
CA ILE A 421 -13.03 10.40 6.68
C ILE A 421 -13.25 9.51 7.91
N PHE A 422 -13.99 10.02 8.88
CA PHE A 422 -14.31 9.31 10.12
C PHE A 422 -15.62 8.53 9.97
N LEU A 423 -15.56 7.21 10.20
CA LEU A 423 -16.71 6.31 10.16
C LEU A 423 -17.16 5.97 11.58
N GLU A 424 -18.40 6.30 11.88
CA GLU A 424 -18.99 6.14 13.21
C GLU A 424 -19.84 4.87 13.30
N THR A 425 -19.58 4.04 14.32
CA THR A 425 -20.30 2.78 14.56
C THR A 425 -21.80 3.01 14.81
N ALA A 426 -22.16 4.08 15.53
CA ALA A 426 -23.55 4.42 15.81
C ALA A 426 -24.34 4.69 14.51
N LEU A 427 -23.78 5.49 13.59
CA LEU A 427 -24.37 5.76 12.28
C LEU A 427 -24.49 4.48 11.44
N PHE A 428 -23.47 3.63 11.46
CA PHE A 428 -23.50 2.36 10.74
C PHE A 428 -24.63 1.44 11.22
N ASN A 429 -24.79 1.30 12.53
CA ASN A 429 -25.82 0.48 13.16
C ASN A 429 -27.24 1.08 12.96
N ALA A 430 -27.35 2.40 12.90
CA ALA A 430 -28.60 3.11 12.56
C ALA A 430 -28.99 2.98 11.07
N GLY A 431 -28.16 2.28 10.24
CA GLY A 431 -28.44 2.10 8.82
C GLY A 431 -27.98 3.24 7.92
N ASN A 432 -27.29 4.24 8.44
CA ASN A 432 -26.66 5.29 7.64
C ASN A 432 -25.35 4.76 7.04
N ARG A 433 -25.39 4.37 5.78
CA ARG A 433 -24.27 3.76 5.06
C ARG A 433 -24.05 4.47 3.73
N PRO A 434 -22.83 5.02 3.49
CA PRO A 434 -21.65 5.01 4.36
C PRO A 434 -21.85 5.83 5.65
N ALA A 435 -21.22 5.35 6.73
CA ALA A 435 -21.41 5.90 8.09
C ALA A 435 -20.47 7.09 8.37
N VAL A 436 -20.39 8.03 7.43
CA VAL A 436 -19.47 9.18 7.50
C VAL A 436 -19.99 10.19 8.54
N ASN A 437 -19.17 10.44 9.56
CA ASN A 437 -19.44 11.50 10.54
C ASN A 437 -19.03 12.86 9.96
N VAL A 438 -20.01 13.73 9.70
CA VAL A 438 -19.80 15.04 9.08
C VAL A 438 -19.02 16.00 9.98
N GLY A 439 -19.14 15.88 11.30
CA GLY A 439 -18.47 16.76 12.27
C GLY A 439 -16.98 16.46 12.45
N LEU A 440 -16.59 15.16 12.39
CA LEU A 440 -15.23 14.72 12.63
C LEU A 440 -14.41 14.52 11.33
N SER A 441 -15.07 14.46 10.19
CA SER A 441 -14.41 14.32 8.89
C SER A 441 -13.97 15.68 8.36
N VAL A 442 -12.78 15.71 7.76
CA VAL A 442 -12.14 16.93 7.24
C VAL A 442 -11.35 16.60 5.99
N SER A 443 -11.44 17.41 4.95
CA SER A 443 -10.49 17.47 3.84
C SER A 443 -9.79 18.83 3.86
N ARG A 444 -8.46 18.83 4.00
CA ARG A 444 -7.66 20.09 4.01
C ARG A 444 -7.48 20.68 2.62
N VAL A 445 -7.64 19.89 1.57
CA VAL A 445 -7.67 20.37 0.17
C VAL A 445 -9.01 21.01 -0.14
N GLY A 446 -10.09 20.41 0.34
CA GLY A 446 -11.44 20.96 0.26
C GLY A 446 -11.87 21.29 -1.17
N GLY A 447 -12.53 22.44 -1.34
CA GLY A 447 -13.08 22.85 -2.62
C GLY A 447 -12.08 22.99 -3.77
N ALA A 448 -10.76 23.07 -3.54
CA ALA A 448 -9.79 23.05 -4.63
C ALA A 448 -9.86 21.76 -5.45
N ALA A 449 -10.23 20.64 -4.81
CA ALA A 449 -10.42 19.33 -5.43
C ALA A 449 -11.87 19.06 -5.87
N GLN A 450 -12.67 20.07 -6.15
CA GLN A 450 -14.04 19.91 -6.64
C GLN A 450 -14.24 20.60 -7.98
N THR A 451 -15.12 20.06 -8.81
CA THR A 451 -15.62 20.74 -10.00
C THR A 451 -16.42 21.97 -9.61
N LYS A 452 -16.53 22.96 -10.51
CA LYS A 452 -17.36 24.15 -10.27
C LYS A 452 -18.83 23.81 -10.12
N ALA A 453 -19.29 22.76 -10.79
CA ALA A 453 -20.65 22.23 -10.67
C ALA A 453 -20.90 21.69 -9.27
N MET A 454 -20.01 20.85 -8.74
CA MET A 454 -20.11 20.29 -7.41
C MET A 454 -20.11 21.38 -6.33
N LYS A 455 -19.19 22.36 -6.41
CA LYS A 455 -19.14 23.49 -5.47
C LYS A 455 -20.45 24.26 -5.41
N LYS A 456 -21.11 24.45 -6.56
CA LYS A 456 -22.38 25.17 -6.63
C LYS A 456 -23.52 24.34 -6.05
N ALA A 457 -23.55 23.05 -6.36
CA ALA A 457 -24.63 22.15 -5.94
C ALA A 457 -24.61 21.84 -4.44
N ASN A 458 -23.43 21.82 -3.80
CA ASN A 458 -23.28 21.45 -2.39
C ASN A 458 -23.03 22.62 -1.44
N ALA A 459 -23.21 23.86 -1.89
CA ALA A 459 -22.78 25.06 -1.17
C ALA A 459 -23.24 25.13 0.32
N ASN A 460 -24.44 24.67 0.62
CA ASN A 460 -25.06 24.73 1.95
C ASN A 460 -25.09 23.35 2.66
N LEU A 461 -24.84 22.26 1.96
CA LEU A 461 -25.11 20.89 2.45
C LEU A 461 -24.54 20.61 3.85
N ARG A 462 -23.28 21.00 4.13
CA ARG A 462 -22.66 20.79 5.45
C ARG A 462 -23.35 21.58 6.56
N ILE A 463 -23.77 22.81 6.26
CA ILE A 463 -24.45 23.69 7.23
C ILE A 463 -25.82 23.11 7.55
N GLU A 464 -26.59 22.71 6.53
CA GLU A 464 -27.93 22.13 6.67
C GLU A 464 -27.90 20.82 7.47
N LEU A 465 -26.91 19.95 7.20
CA LEU A 465 -26.73 18.70 7.96
C LEU A 465 -26.29 18.94 9.41
N ALA A 466 -25.46 19.95 9.67
CA ALA A 466 -25.09 20.33 11.03
C ALA A 466 -26.29 20.86 11.81
N GLN A 467 -27.09 21.77 11.20
CA GLN A 467 -28.32 22.30 11.79
C GLN A 467 -29.35 21.19 12.05
N TYR A 468 -29.49 20.25 11.09
CA TYR A 468 -30.37 19.09 11.29
C TYR A 468 -29.96 18.26 12.51
N LYS A 469 -28.67 17.96 12.66
CA LYS A 469 -28.16 17.15 13.78
C LYS A 469 -28.40 17.83 15.13
N ASP A 470 -28.21 19.14 15.20
CA ASP A 470 -28.50 19.92 16.40
C ASP A 470 -30.01 19.91 16.72
N MET A 471 -30.87 20.15 15.73
CA MET A 471 -32.31 20.12 15.91
C MET A 471 -32.86 18.72 16.20
N GLU A 472 -32.31 17.66 15.61
CA GLU A 472 -32.69 16.27 15.89
C GLU A 472 -32.52 15.95 17.37
N SER A 473 -31.40 16.40 17.97
CA SER A 473 -31.14 16.21 19.39
C SER A 473 -32.16 16.95 20.29
N PHE A 474 -32.56 18.13 19.91
CA PHE A 474 -33.60 18.91 20.65
C PHE A 474 -35.01 18.33 20.46
N SER A 475 -35.32 17.82 19.26
CA SER A 475 -36.65 17.28 18.95
C SER A 475 -37.02 16.05 19.79
N GLN A 476 -36.04 15.33 20.31
CA GLN A 476 -36.25 14.19 21.21
C GLN A 476 -36.82 14.62 22.60
N PHE A 477 -36.66 15.89 22.96
CA PHE A 477 -37.09 16.44 24.26
C PHE A 477 -38.30 17.36 24.18
N SER A 478 -38.76 17.75 22.98
CA SER A 478 -39.88 18.68 22.79
C SER A 478 -41.00 18.05 21.98
N SER A 479 -42.21 18.03 22.55
CA SER A 479 -43.43 17.52 21.89
C SER A 479 -44.07 18.51 20.92
N ASP A 480 -43.84 19.83 21.09
CA ASP A 480 -44.41 20.91 20.29
C ASP A 480 -43.30 21.61 19.47
N LEU A 481 -43.14 21.17 18.23
CA LEU A 481 -42.30 21.84 17.25
C LEU A 481 -43.12 22.80 16.41
N ASP A 482 -42.61 24.02 16.20
CA ASP A 482 -43.20 24.96 15.26
C ASP A 482 -43.10 24.45 13.81
N ALA A 483 -43.86 25.05 12.89
CA ALA A 483 -43.94 24.60 11.50
C ALA A 483 -42.61 24.75 10.76
N GLU A 484 -41.78 25.73 11.10
CA GLU A 484 -40.50 25.99 10.47
C GLU A 484 -39.47 24.93 10.91
N THR A 485 -39.34 24.67 12.20
CA THR A 485 -38.46 23.62 12.76
C THR A 485 -38.85 22.25 12.22
N ARG A 486 -40.15 21.96 12.06
CA ARG A 486 -40.60 20.69 11.45
C ARG A 486 -40.14 20.57 10.01
N ARG A 487 -40.27 21.63 9.21
CA ARG A 487 -39.84 21.67 7.81
C ARG A 487 -38.32 21.44 7.68
N GLN A 488 -37.52 22.11 8.53
CA GLN A 488 -36.07 21.94 8.56
C GLN A 488 -35.66 20.50 8.96
N LEU A 489 -36.41 19.87 9.88
CA LEU A 489 -36.18 18.46 10.25
C LEU A 489 -36.55 17.51 9.10
N GLU A 490 -37.63 17.77 8.36
CA GLU A 490 -38.01 16.97 7.19
C GLU A 490 -36.98 17.10 6.08
N HIS A 491 -36.53 18.32 5.80
CA HIS A 491 -35.43 18.57 4.86
C HIS A 491 -34.14 17.81 5.25
N GLY A 492 -33.70 17.93 6.50
CA GLY A 492 -32.51 17.24 6.99
C GLY A 492 -32.62 15.71 6.92
N LYS A 493 -33.81 15.14 7.18
CA LYS A 493 -34.08 13.71 6.99
C LYS A 493 -33.96 13.31 5.52
N ALA A 494 -34.48 14.11 4.61
CA ALA A 494 -34.38 13.88 3.17
C ALA A 494 -32.90 13.89 2.72
N LEU A 495 -32.10 14.87 3.21
CA LEU A 495 -30.66 14.92 2.96
C LEU A 495 -29.93 13.69 3.49
N MET A 496 -30.21 13.28 4.74
CA MET A 496 -29.59 12.09 5.33
C MET A 496 -29.92 10.81 4.55
N GLU A 497 -31.15 10.67 4.06
CA GLU A 497 -31.54 9.52 3.23
C GLU A 497 -30.90 9.56 1.84
N LEU A 498 -30.76 10.75 1.23
CA LEU A 498 -30.10 10.94 -0.06
C LEU A 498 -28.63 10.52 -0.02
N LEU A 499 -27.96 10.77 1.10
CA LEU A 499 -26.54 10.44 1.29
C LEU A 499 -26.29 8.94 1.50
N LYS A 500 -27.33 8.13 1.75
CA LYS A 500 -27.19 6.69 1.83
C LYS A 500 -26.98 6.11 0.44
N GLN A 501 -25.95 5.27 0.32
CA GLN A 501 -25.56 4.67 -0.95
C GLN A 501 -25.27 3.19 -0.76
N PRO A 502 -25.84 2.29 -1.61
CA PRO A 502 -25.52 0.88 -1.57
C PRO A 502 -24.10 0.63 -2.09
N LEU A 503 -23.50 -0.47 -1.67
CA LEU A 503 -22.17 -0.91 -2.12
C LEU A 503 -22.16 -1.18 -3.63
N TYR A 504 -20.99 -1.01 -4.23
CA TYR A 504 -20.70 -1.29 -5.64
C TYR A 504 -21.58 -0.49 -6.63
N GLN A 505 -22.06 0.66 -6.21
CA GLN A 505 -22.85 1.58 -7.03
C GLN A 505 -22.29 3.01 -6.95
N PRO A 506 -21.04 3.22 -7.37
CA PRO A 506 -20.49 4.57 -7.40
C PRO A 506 -21.28 5.45 -8.38
N LYS A 507 -21.41 6.72 -8.05
CA LYS A 507 -22.13 7.74 -8.85
C LYS A 507 -21.14 8.62 -9.58
N SER A 508 -21.41 8.94 -10.84
CA SER A 508 -20.60 9.93 -11.57
C SER A 508 -20.76 11.34 -10.97
N ASP A 509 -19.81 12.24 -11.27
CA ASP A 509 -19.87 13.64 -10.80
C ASP A 509 -21.18 14.33 -11.22
N ALA A 510 -21.60 14.12 -12.49
CA ALA A 510 -22.85 14.67 -12.99
C ALA A 510 -24.09 14.13 -12.26
N GLU A 511 -24.14 12.82 -11.94
CA GLU A 511 -25.23 12.26 -11.16
C GLU A 511 -25.30 12.86 -9.77
N GLN A 512 -24.15 13.03 -9.11
CA GLN A 512 -24.05 13.65 -7.79
C GLN A 512 -24.52 15.11 -7.83
N VAL A 513 -24.08 15.88 -8.84
CA VAL A 513 -24.49 17.28 -9.04
C VAL A 513 -26.00 17.40 -9.24
N VAL A 514 -26.60 16.53 -10.05
CA VAL A 514 -28.05 16.50 -10.28
C VAL A 514 -28.80 16.24 -8.97
N LEU A 515 -28.42 15.23 -8.21
CA LEU A 515 -29.06 14.89 -6.93
C LEU A 515 -28.95 16.02 -5.91
N LEU A 516 -27.78 16.63 -5.80
CA LEU A 516 -27.54 17.75 -4.88
C LEU A 516 -28.30 19.01 -5.33
N THR A 517 -28.45 19.23 -6.63
CA THR A 517 -29.27 20.35 -7.16
C THR A 517 -30.75 20.20 -6.77
N LEU A 518 -31.28 18.97 -6.87
CA LEU A 518 -32.67 18.71 -6.42
C LEU A 518 -32.82 18.95 -4.90
N ALA A 519 -31.86 18.46 -4.11
CA ALA A 519 -31.85 18.64 -2.67
C ALA A 519 -31.78 20.13 -2.28
N ALA A 520 -30.83 20.88 -2.86
CA ALA A 520 -30.65 22.31 -2.58
C ALA A 520 -31.88 23.17 -2.91
N HIS A 521 -32.78 22.70 -3.78
CA HIS A 521 -34.04 23.41 -4.12
C HIS A 521 -35.24 22.87 -3.34
N GLY A 522 -35.02 21.94 -2.36
CA GLY A 522 -36.09 21.43 -1.47
C GLY A 522 -37.14 20.57 -2.17
N VAL A 523 -36.97 20.20 -3.43
CA VAL A 523 -37.98 19.41 -4.18
C VAL A 523 -38.05 17.95 -3.72
N LEU A 524 -37.14 17.52 -2.86
CA LEU A 524 -37.11 16.19 -2.27
C LEU A 524 -37.85 16.08 -0.93
N ASP A 525 -38.21 17.22 -0.30
CA ASP A 525 -38.75 17.29 1.07
C ASP A 525 -40.15 16.71 1.18
N GLU A 526 -40.92 16.77 0.09
CA GLU A 526 -42.29 16.25 0.02
C GLU A 526 -42.36 14.73 -0.17
N ILE A 527 -41.19 14.08 -0.45
CA ILE A 527 -41.13 12.65 -0.71
C ILE A 527 -40.98 11.88 0.60
N LYS A 528 -41.79 10.84 0.77
CA LYS A 528 -41.62 9.93 1.91
C LYS A 528 -40.20 9.35 1.90
N THR A 529 -39.52 9.44 3.04
CA THR A 529 -38.12 8.97 3.22
C THR A 529 -37.90 7.56 2.68
N ALA A 530 -38.87 6.65 2.87
CA ALA A 530 -38.76 5.27 2.38
C ALA A 530 -38.76 5.14 0.84
N GLU A 531 -39.32 6.10 0.10
CA GLU A 531 -39.42 6.10 -1.36
C GLU A 531 -38.32 6.92 -2.02
N LEU A 532 -37.67 7.83 -1.26
CA LEU A 532 -36.77 8.86 -1.78
C LEU A 532 -35.64 8.24 -2.62
N ARG A 533 -34.96 7.23 -2.10
CA ARG A 533 -33.85 6.56 -2.82
C ARG A 533 -34.32 5.87 -4.10
N GLN A 534 -35.48 5.22 -4.08
CA GLN A 534 -36.01 4.56 -5.25
C GLN A 534 -36.39 5.57 -6.34
N LYS A 535 -37.07 6.66 -5.97
CA LYS A 535 -37.49 7.72 -6.89
C LYS A 535 -36.30 8.49 -7.46
N THR A 536 -35.33 8.88 -6.63
CA THR A 536 -34.12 9.57 -7.11
C THR A 536 -33.28 8.69 -8.04
N SER A 537 -33.15 7.39 -7.74
CA SER A 537 -32.45 6.46 -8.63
C SER A 537 -33.20 6.22 -9.95
N ALA A 538 -34.53 6.18 -9.93
CA ALA A 538 -35.33 6.06 -11.15
C ALA A 538 -35.22 7.33 -12.00
N PHE A 539 -35.32 8.50 -11.36
CA PHE A 539 -35.15 9.78 -12.03
C PHE A 539 -33.78 9.90 -12.72
N VAL A 540 -32.69 9.64 -12.00
CA VAL A 540 -31.33 9.73 -12.56
C VAL A 540 -31.17 8.81 -13.77
N ARG A 541 -31.70 7.59 -13.72
CA ARG A 541 -31.67 6.67 -14.88
C ARG A 541 -32.44 7.23 -16.08
N GLN A 542 -33.62 7.81 -15.86
CA GLN A 542 -34.41 8.42 -16.92
C GLN A 542 -33.72 9.68 -17.46
N PHE A 543 -33.24 10.55 -16.56
CA PHE A 543 -32.59 11.81 -16.92
C PHE A 543 -31.25 11.63 -17.64
N ARG A 544 -30.57 10.52 -17.43
CA ARG A 544 -29.37 10.16 -18.22
C ARG A 544 -29.67 9.94 -19.71
N ALA A 545 -30.87 9.45 -20.02
CA ALA A 545 -31.33 9.27 -21.40
C ALA A 545 -32.09 10.48 -21.98
N ASP A 546 -32.14 11.59 -21.24
CA ASP A 546 -32.85 12.79 -21.64
C ASP A 546 -32.17 13.48 -22.83
N PRO A 547 -32.95 13.87 -23.89
CA PRO A 547 -32.38 14.50 -25.06
C PRO A 547 -31.67 15.84 -24.83
N SER A 548 -31.85 16.47 -23.67
CA SER A 548 -31.15 17.70 -23.32
C SER A 548 -29.63 17.53 -23.18
N GLY A 549 -29.15 16.32 -22.92
CA GLY A 549 -27.73 16.03 -22.75
C GLY A 549 -27.07 16.73 -21.56
N VAL A 550 -27.84 17.30 -20.64
CA VAL A 550 -27.34 18.12 -19.52
C VAL A 550 -26.35 17.35 -18.63
N MET A 551 -26.58 16.04 -18.39
CA MET A 551 -25.65 15.24 -17.60
C MET A 551 -24.29 15.08 -18.27
N ASP A 552 -24.27 14.84 -19.59
CA ASP A 552 -23.02 14.70 -20.34
C ASP A 552 -22.24 16.01 -20.40
N GLU A 553 -22.96 17.15 -20.55
CA GLU A 553 -22.36 18.48 -20.51
C GLU A 553 -21.74 18.80 -19.15
N ILE A 554 -22.43 18.49 -18.03
CA ILE A 554 -21.90 18.66 -16.67
C ILE A 554 -20.67 17.78 -16.48
N GLN A 555 -20.74 16.51 -16.89
CA GLN A 555 -19.63 15.56 -16.77
C GLN A 555 -18.40 16.02 -17.55
N ALA A 556 -18.58 16.55 -18.75
CA ALA A 556 -17.48 17.00 -19.62
C ALA A 556 -16.91 18.37 -19.19
N SER A 557 -17.76 19.32 -18.79
CA SER A 557 -17.33 20.69 -18.50
C SER A 557 -16.97 20.94 -17.04
N GLY A 558 -17.51 20.13 -16.11
CA GLY A 558 -17.44 20.38 -14.67
C GLY A 558 -18.13 21.68 -14.24
N LYS A 559 -19.08 22.21 -15.03
CA LYS A 559 -19.80 23.48 -14.80
C LYS A 559 -21.30 23.21 -14.70
N LEU A 560 -21.99 24.08 -13.95
CA LEU A 560 -23.45 24.05 -13.78
C LEU A 560 -24.01 25.46 -14.06
N SER A 561 -24.67 25.64 -15.20
CA SER A 561 -25.28 26.90 -15.56
C SER A 561 -26.67 27.06 -14.91
N PRO A 562 -27.22 28.29 -14.81
CA PRO A 562 -28.60 28.49 -14.34
C PRO A 562 -29.64 27.79 -15.22
N GLU A 563 -29.43 27.75 -16.53
CA GLU A 563 -30.31 27.07 -17.50
C GLU A 563 -30.34 25.57 -17.24
N GLN A 564 -29.17 24.97 -16.99
CA GLN A 564 -29.06 23.54 -16.65
C GLN A 564 -29.76 23.21 -15.34
N VAL A 565 -29.66 24.09 -14.32
CA VAL A 565 -30.42 23.94 -13.07
C VAL A 565 -31.92 23.93 -13.35
N GLN A 566 -32.41 24.86 -14.17
CA GLN A 566 -33.83 24.92 -14.50
C GLN A 566 -34.30 23.69 -15.29
N THR A 567 -33.47 23.19 -16.20
CA THR A 567 -33.74 21.95 -16.95
C THR A 567 -33.87 20.75 -16.02
N ILE A 568 -32.94 20.61 -15.02
CA ILE A 568 -33.01 19.55 -14.01
C ILE A 568 -34.31 19.62 -13.20
N LEU A 569 -34.69 20.82 -12.76
CA LEU A 569 -35.90 21.02 -11.96
C LEU A 569 -37.16 20.74 -12.79
N ASN A 570 -37.22 21.19 -14.05
CA ASN A 570 -38.35 20.94 -14.93
C ASN A 570 -38.49 19.43 -15.23
N ALA A 571 -37.39 18.75 -15.51
CA ALA A 571 -37.37 17.30 -15.72
C ALA A 571 -37.86 16.55 -14.47
N TRP A 572 -37.42 16.98 -13.28
CA TRP A 572 -37.90 16.40 -12.02
C TRP A 572 -39.42 16.60 -11.83
N ASN A 573 -39.93 17.80 -12.06
CA ASN A 573 -41.36 18.09 -11.93
C ASN A 573 -42.20 17.25 -12.91
N ALA A 574 -41.74 17.09 -14.14
CA ALA A 574 -42.38 16.20 -15.13
C ALA A 574 -42.38 14.73 -14.69
N PHE A 575 -41.28 14.25 -14.13
CA PHE A 575 -41.15 12.90 -13.60
C PHE A 575 -42.09 12.69 -12.39
N ALA A 576 -42.09 13.58 -11.41
CA ALA A 576 -42.91 13.50 -10.23
C ALA A 576 -44.41 13.66 -10.52
N GLY A 577 -44.77 14.54 -11.47
CA GLY A 577 -46.14 14.72 -11.94
C GLY A 577 -46.70 13.55 -12.76
N GLY A 578 -45.85 12.82 -13.47
CA GLY A 578 -46.22 11.61 -14.19
C GLY A 578 -46.61 10.42 -13.29
N ASP A 579 -45.96 10.29 -12.15
CA ASP A 579 -46.31 9.29 -11.13
C ASP A 579 -47.70 9.53 -10.50
N ALA A 580 -48.18 10.76 -10.46
CA ALA A 580 -49.51 11.08 -9.93
C ALA A 580 -50.66 10.60 -10.84
N HIS A 581 -50.39 10.37 -12.14
CA HIS A 581 -51.37 9.84 -13.10
C HIS A 581 -51.35 8.30 -13.26
N ALA A 582 -50.35 7.63 -12.70
CA ALA A 582 -50.20 6.15 -12.82
C ALA A 582 -50.87 5.37 -11.66
N ILE A 583 -51.49 6.08 -10.69
CA ILE A 583 -52.13 5.47 -9.49
C ILE A 583 -53.68 5.67 -9.53
N HIS A 584 -54.28 5.84 -10.70
CA HIS A 584 -55.72 5.78 -10.87
C HIS A 584 -56.19 4.65 -11.73
#